data_116430397d07ff52bc8efaff7290d0a7
#
_entry.id   116430397d07ff52bc8efaff7290d0a7
#
_cell.length_a   1.000
_cell.length_b   1.000
_cell.length_c   1.000
_cell.angle_alpha   90.00
_cell.angle_beta   90.00
_cell.angle_gamma   90.00
#
_symmetry.space_group_name_H-M   'P 1'
#
loop_
_entity.id
_entity.type
_entity.pdbx_description
1 polymer ?
#
loop_
_entity_poly.entity_id
_entity_poly.type
_entity_poly.pdbx_seq_one_letter_code
_entity_poly.pdbx_strand_id
1 'polypeptide(L)'
;MINDEFRHFVVIVAGDDPEAQMLPYDNQKQVEPYVVYKYADAQSLKDKYIQMYEALLKSDNLSAEERKETEAELEEIREESPVEVFFEITEGYEYDEETGDAISRKNPQGKWKTFNIGHRFSVPFLKEDGTEAYQSIKSDVKWDLMHLSGQETYQRAWEMVMDGSEPQNETEQIIFDNMKNRRMYFLKFGTKENYVISSTAFWGYAFLSPKTGWVELDDDVDQFTWVSKYYDRFIKPLPNDTKLTIFECTR
;
A
#
# COMPACT_ATOMS: atom_id res chain seq x y z
N MET A 1 -3.08 -4.85 15.75
CA MET A 1 -3.79 -5.13 14.48
C MET A 1 -4.48 -3.87 14.03
N ILE A 2 -4.05 -3.25 12.95
CA ILE A 2 -4.73 -2.09 12.34
C ILE A 2 -5.84 -2.69 11.49
N ASN A 3 -7.10 -2.36 11.82
CA ASN A 3 -8.26 -2.78 11.04
C ASN A 3 -8.06 -2.45 9.56
N ASP A 4 -7.88 -3.45 8.72
CA ASP A 4 -7.61 -3.33 7.28
C ASP A 4 -8.85 -2.95 6.45
N GLU A 5 -10.01 -2.82 7.09
CA GLU A 5 -11.30 -2.74 6.40
C GLU A 5 -11.54 -1.46 5.57
N PHE A 6 -10.72 -0.40 5.71
CA PHE A 6 -10.96 0.86 4.99
C PHE A 6 -9.68 1.60 4.58
N ARG A 7 -8.65 0.89 4.12
CA ARG A 7 -7.49 1.60 3.56
C ARG A 7 -7.80 2.11 2.16
N HIS A 8 -8.06 3.41 2.06
CA HIS A 8 -8.05 4.11 0.79
C HIS A 8 -6.61 4.24 0.26
N PHE A 9 -6.43 4.01 -1.01
CA PHE A 9 -5.15 4.21 -1.67
C PHE A 9 -5.33 4.70 -3.11
N VAL A 10 -4.33 5.39 -3.63
CA VAL A 10 -4.35 6.00 -4.96
C VAL A 10 -3.57 5.15 -5.94
N VAL A 11 -4.17 4.88 -7.10
CA VAL A 11 -3.54 4.19 -8.23
C VAL A 11 -3.50 5.12 -9.43
N ILE A 12 -2.32 5.30 -10.02
CA ILE A 12 -2.16 6.01 -11.27
C ILE A 12 -2.13 4.99 -12.41
N VAL A 13 -3.08 5.09 -13.31
CA VAL A 13 -3.18 4.20 -14.47
C VAL A 13 -2.79 4.94 -15.74
N ALA A 14 -1.85 4.35 -16.49
CA ALA A 14 -1.41 4.86 -17.79
C ALA A 14 -1.94 3.97 -18.91
N GLY A 15 -2.73 4.54 -19.83
CA GLY A 15 -3.28 3.84 -21.00
C GLY A 15 -4.65 4.34 -21.42
N ASP A 16 -5.14 3.81 -22.54
CA ASP A 16 -6.38 4.28 -23.18
C ASP A 16 -7.65 3.81 -22.51
N ASP A 17 -7.63 2.61 -21.93
CA ASP A 17 -8.78 2.00 -21.23
C ASP A 17 -8.39 1.68 -19.78
N PRO A 18 -8.39 2.70 -18.90
CA PRO A 18 -7.89 2.55 -17.54
C PRO A 18 -8.79 1.63 -16.69
N GLU A 19 -10.10 1.62 -16.91
CA GLU A 19 -11.01 0.75 -16.18
C GLU A 19 -10.81 -0.71 -16.55
N ALA A 20 -10.70 -1.02 -17.85
CA ALA A 20 -10.39 -2.38 -18.29
C ALA A 20 -9.04 -2.90 -17.78
N GLN A 21 -8.05 -2.01 -17.65
CA GLN A 21 -6.76 -2.37 -17.05
C GLN A 21 -6.86 -2.69 -15.55
N MET A 22 -7.82 -2.08 -14.84
CA MET A 22 -8.06 -2.34 -13.42
C MET A 22 -8.75 -3.68 -13.16
N LEU A 23 -9.64 -4.14 -14.05
CA LEU A 23 -10.49 -5.33 -13.86
C LEU A 23 -9.74 -6.63 -13.47
N PRO A 24 -8.53 -6.94 -13.98
CA PRO A 24 -7.79 -8.12 -13.55
C PRO A 24 -7.43 -8.14 -12.05
N TYR A 25 -7.43 -6.98 -11.41
CA TYR A 25 -7.01 -6.78 -10.02
C TYR A 25 -8.17 -6.61 -9.03
N ASP A 26 -9.41 -6.88 -9.48
CA ASP A 26 -10.59 -6.90 -8.62
C ASP A 26 -10.51 -8.11 -7.66
N ASN A 27 -10.48 -7.85 -6.35
CA ASN A 27 -10.39 -8.90 -5.34
C ASN A 27 -11.72 -9.64 -5.11
N GLN A 28 -12.84 -9.08 -5.60
CA GLN A 28 -14.17 -9.70 -5.54
C GLN A 28 -14.45 -10.60 -6.74
N LYS A 29 -13.61 -10.52 -7.78
CA LYS A 29 -13.73 -11.35 -8.96
C LYS A 29 -13.42 -12.80 -8.62
N GLN A 30 -14.39 -13.69 -8.82
CA GLN A 30 -14.14 -15.12 -8.74
C GLN A 30 -13.38 -15.60 -9.98
N VAL A 31 -12.45 -16.53 -9.74
CA VAL A 31 -11.68 -17.22 -10.77
C VAL A 31 -11.98 -18.74 -10.74
N GLU A 32 -11.53 -19.47 -11.73
CA GLU A 32 -11.55 -20.92 -11.67
C GLU A 32 -10.83 -21.40 -10.41
N PRO A 33 -11.36 -22.44 -9.73
CA PRO A 33 -10.76 -22.92 -8.48
C PRO A 33 -9.31 -23.33 -8.72
N TYR A 34 -8.45 -22.93 -7.79
CA TYR A 34 -7.04 -23.31 -7.78
C TYR A 34 -6.64 -23.82 -6.40
N VAL A 35 -5.70 -24.76 -6.38
CA VAL A 35 -5.17 -25.34 -5.14
C VAL A 35 -4.31 -24.31 -4.43
N VAL A 36 -4.65 -24.03 -3.17
CA VAL A 36 -3.86 -23.15 -2.28
C VAL A 36 -2.93 -24.00 -1.42
N TYR A 37 -3.46 -25.08 -0.84
CA TYR A 37 -2.70 -26.04 -0.05
C TYR A 37 -3.05 -27.46 -0.48
N LYS A 38 -2.04 -28.29 -0.69
CA LYS A 38 -2.25 -29.71 -0.99
C LYS A 38 -2.36 -30.50 0.29
N TYR A 39 -3.39 -31.33 0.38
CA TYR A 39 -3.57 -32.24 1.52
C TYR A 39 -2.37 -33.20 1.69
N ALA A 40 -1.80 -33.65 0.57
CA ALA A 40 -0.61 -34.51 0.59
C ALA A 40 0.62 -33.85 1.25
N ASP A 41 0.63 -32.52 1.35
CA ASP A 41 1.75 -31.76 1.93
C ASP A 41 1.50 -31.40 3.41
N ALA A 42 0.48 -31.97 4.08
CA ALA A 42 0.09 -31.65 5.46
C ALA A 42 1.27 -31.72 6.46
N GLN A 43 2.12 -32.76 6.36
CA GLN A 43 3.30 -32.88 7.22
C GLN A 43 4.28 -31.71 6.99
N SER A 44 4.57 -31.38 5.73
CA SER A 44 5.47 -30.27 5.38
C SER A 44 4.91 -28.92 5.84
N LEU A 45 3.60 -28.77 5.80
CA LEU A 45 2.90 -27.58 6.29
C LEU A 45 3.06 -27.45 7.81
N LYS A 46 2.79 -28.49 8.57
CA LYS A 46 3.03 -28.57 10.02
C LYS A 46 4.48 -28.19 10.37
N ASP A 47 5.46 -28.80 9.68
CA ASP A 47 6.87 -28.53 9.93
C ASP A 47 7.24 -27.05 9.68
N LYS A 48 6.67 -26.42 8.65
CA LYS A 48 6.87 -24.97 8.38
C LYS A 48 6.28 -24.10 9.47
N TYR A 49 5.10 -24.44 9.98
CA TYR A 49 4.49 -23.68 11.08
C TYR A 49 5.30 -23.78 12.36
N ILE A 50 5.78 -24.98 12.72
CA ILE A 50 6.69 -25.16 13.85
C ILE A 50 7.93 -24.27 13.68
N GLN A 51 8.57 -24.27 12.51
CA GLN A 51 9.73 -23.43 12.24
C GLN A 51 9.42 -21.92 12.34
N MET A 52 8.24 -21.50 11.87
CA MET A 52 7.79 -20.11 11.96
C MET A 52 7.63 -19.66 13.42
N TYR A 53 6.96 -20.44 14.25
CA TYR A 53 6.78 -20.15 15.68
C TYR A 53 8.11 -20.19 16.45
N GLU A 54 8.99 -21.12 16.14
CA GLU A 54 10.34 -21.16 16.73
C GLU A 54 11.18 -19.95 16.34
N ALA A 55 11.04 -19.44 15.12
CA ALA A 55 11.71 -18.22 14.68
C ALA A 55 11.13 -16.99 15.38
N LEU A 56 9.81 -16.93 15.53
CA LEU A 56 9.12 -15.85 16.24
C LEU A 56 9.58 -15.76 17.69
N LEU A 57 9.68 -16.90 18.39
CA LEU A 57 10.16 -16.99 19.78
C LEU A 57 11.63 -16.56 19.96
N LYS A 58 12.45 -16.63 18.90
CA LYS A 58 13.84 -16.13 18.91
C LYS A 58 13.93 -14.62 18.69
N SER A 59 12.85 -13.97 18.27
CA SER A 59 12.85 -12.53 18.07
C SER A 59 12.79 -11.78 19.40
N ASP A 60 13.48 -10.63 19.49
CA ASP A 60 13.43 -9.75 20.68
C ASP A 60 12.20 -8.85 20.73
N ASN A 61 11.28 -9.00 19.78
CA ASN A 61 10.14 -8.08 19.58
C ASN A 61 8.88 -8.48 20.36
N LEU A 62 8.84 -9.69 20.98
CA LEU A 62 7.69 -10.18 21.73
C LEU A 62 7.72 -9.69 23.19
N SER A 63 6.57 -9.22 23.66
CA SER A 63 6.33 -9.03 25.10
C SER A 63 6.33 -10.38 25.84
N ALA A 64 6.38 -10.35 27.16
CA ALA A 64 6.35 -11.56 27.98
C ALA A 64 5.01 -12.34 27.84
N GLU A 65 3.90 -11.64 27.62
CA GLU A 65 2.58 -12.21 27.42
C GLU A 65 2.46 -12.86 26.04
N GLU A 66 2.81 -12.15 24.98
CA GLU A 66 2.83 -12.68 23.60
C GLU A 66 3.77 -13.88 23.46
N ARG A 67 4.93 -13.86 24.14
CA ARG A 67 5.86 -15.00 24.15
C ARG A 67 5.21 -16.24 24.76
N LYS A 68 4.49 -16.08 25.87
CA LYS A 68 3.81 -17.20 26.55
C LYS A 68 2.68 -17.77 25.69
N GLU A 69 1.92 -16.92 25.01
CA GLU A 69 0.88 -17.34 24.07
C GLU A 69 1.49 -18.10 22.90
N THR A 70 2.54 -17.56 22.28
CA THR A 70 3.27 -18.20 21.17
C THR A 70 3.88 -19.56 21.57
N GLU A 71 4.38 -19.69 22.81
CA GLU A 71 4.88 -20.97 23.34
C GLU A 71 3.75 -22.00 23.49
N ALA A 72 2.57 -21.57 23.96
CA ALA A 72 1.42 -22.46 24.11
C ALA A 72 0.90 -22.96 22.75
N GLU A 73 0.76 -22.06 21.77
CA GLU A 73 0.36 -22.41 20.41
C GLU A 73 1.39 -23.34 19.73
N LEU A 74 2.68 -23.13 19.94
CA LEU A 74 3.71 -24.03 19.41
C LEU A 74 3.61 -25.46 20.00
N GLU A 75 3.35 -25.61 21.31
CA GLU A 75 3.15 -26.92 21.92
C GLU A 75 1.88 -27.60 21.40
N GLU A 76 0.78 -26.86 21.21
CA GLU A 76 -0.47 -27.39 20.62
C GLU A 76 -0.22 -27.91 19.20
N ILE A 77 0.42 -27.15 18.33
CA ILE A 77 0.77 -27.57 16.96
C ILE A 77 1.67 -28.82 16.98
N ARG A 78 2.58 -28.96 17.95
CA ARG A 78 3.45 -30.15 18.06
C ARG A 78 2.68 -31.42 18.43
N GLU A 79 1.68 -31.29 19.30
CA GLU A 79 0.86 -32.42 19.77
C GLU A 79 -0.16 -32.89 18.73
N GLU A 80 -0.68 -31.98 17.89
CA GLU A 80 -1.66 -32.31 16.85
C GLU A 80 -1.07 -33.20 15.74
N SER A 81 -1.95 -33.94 15.07
CA SER A 81 -1.56 -34.66 13.85
C SER A 81 -1.36 -33.67 12.67
N PRO A 82 -0.57 -34.05 11.64
CA PRO A 82 -0.44 -33.21 10.44
C PRO A 82 -1.77 -32.87 9.76
N VAL A 83 -2.75 -33.76 9.88
CA VAL A 83 -4.09 -33.62 9.31
C VAL A 83 -4.91 -32.57 10.09
N GLU A 84 -4.86 -32.60 11.40
CA GLU A 84 -5.52 -31.58 12.25
C GLU A 84 -4.95 -30.20 11.97
N VAL A 85 -3.64 -30.04 12.00
CA VAL A 85 -2.94 -28.79 11.64
C VAL A 85 -3.30 -28.32 10.23
N PHE A 86 -3.42 -29.24 9.24
CA PHE A 86 -3.85 -28.88 7.90
C PHE A 86 -5.23 -28.24 7.87
N PHE A 87 -6.22 -28.86 8.55
CA PHE A 87 -7.59 -28.34 8.56
C PHE A 87 -7.71 -27.05 9.37
N GLU A 88 -6.94 -26.87 10.42
CA GLU A 88 -6.88 -25.62 11.17
C GLU A 88 -6.33 -24.47 10.30
N ILE A 89 -5.19 -24.67 9.67
CA ILE A 89 -4.56 -23.66 8.79
C ILE A 89 -5.42 -23.31 7.59
N THR A 90 -6.17 -24.29 7.07
CA THR A 90 -7.03 -24.11 5.90
C THR A 90 -8.48 -23.84 6.24
N GLU A 91 -8.78 -23.45 7.48
CA GLU A 91 -10.13 -23.06 7.89
C GLU A 91 -10.65 -21.91 6.98
N GLY A 92 -11.87 -22.09 6.48
CA GLY A 92 -12.52 -21.12 5.58
C GLY A 92 -12.20 -21.28 4.09
N TYR A 93 -11.37 -22.25 3.71
CA TYR A 93 -11.24 -22.68 2.31
C TYR A 93 -12.30 -23.72 1.93
N GLU A 94 -12.60 -23.80 0.63
CA GLU A 94 -13.31 -24.95 0.08
C GLU A 94 -12.32 -26.12 -0.08
N TYR A 95 -12.82 -27.35 -0.11
CA TYR A 95 -11.98 -28.53 -0.33
C TYR A 95 -12.39 -29.24 -1.60
N ASP A 96 -11.41 -29.70 -2.36
CA ASP A 96 -11.62 -30.59 -3.51
C ASP A 96 -12.05 -31.97 -2.99
N GLU A 97 -13.19 -32.48 -3.49
CA GLU A 97 -13.79 -33.72 -3.00
C GLU A 97 -12.95 -34.98 -3.30
N GLU A 98 -12.10 -34.95 -4.34
CA GLU A 98 -11.30 -36.10 -4.74
C GLU A 98 -9.94 -36.13 -4.05
N THR A 99 -9.31 -34.98 -3.91
CA THR A 99 -7.93 -34.89 -3.40
C THR A 99 -7.84 -34.44 -1.95
N GLY A 100 -8.88 -33.78 -1.43
CA GLY A 100 -8.88 -33.13 -0.12
C GLY A 100 -8.09 -31.84 -0.07
N ASP A 101 -7.61 -31.35 -1.21
CA ASP A 101 -6.84 -30.11 -1.31
C ASP A 101 -7.70 -28.90 -0.95
N ALA A 102 -7.12 -27.96 -0.22
CA ALA A 102 -7.78 -26.66 0.04
C ALA A 102 -7.70 -25.78 -1.20
N ILE A 103 -8.86 -25.37 -1.71
CA ILE A 103 -9.00 -24.63 -2.96
C ILE A 103 -9.58 -23.23 -2.71
N SER A 104 -9.27 -22.30 -3.58
CA SER A 104 -9.82 -20.95 -3.57
C SER A 104 -10.32 -20.54 -4.93
N ARG A 105 -11.40 -19.73 -4.94
CA ARG A 105 -11.91 -19.02 -6.11
C ARG A 105 -11.63 -17.50 -6.02
N LYS A 106 -10.96 -17.05 -4.96
CA LYS A 106 -10.57 -15.65 -4.82
C LYS A 106 -9.53 -15.30 -5.86
N ASN A 107 -9.64 -14.13 -6.47
CA ASN A 107 -8.65 -13.66 -7.43
C ASN A 107 -7.26 -13.51 -6.78
N PRO A 108 -6.26 -14.32 -7.13
CA PRO A 108 -4.91 -14.23 -6.54
C PRO A 108 -4.18 -12.94 -6.91
N GLN A 109 -4.65 -12.23 -7.96
CA GLN A 109 -4.15 -10.92 -8.35
C GLN A 109 -4.97 -9.77 -7.74
N GLY A 110 -5.98 -10.07 -6.92
CA GLY A 110 -6.87 -9.09 -6.34
C GLY A 110 -6.12 -8.05 -5.50
N LYS A 111 -6.35 -6.76 -5.78
CA LYS A 111 -5.69 -5.63 -5.14
C LYS A 111 -6.66 -4.64 -4.54
N TRP A 112 -7.87 -4.55 -5.07
CA TRP A 112 -8.87 -3.58 -4.69
C TRP A 112 -10.28 -4.19 -4.63
N LYS A 113 -11.16 -3.59 -3.86
CA LYS A 113 -12.57 -3.95 -3.67
C LYS A 113 -13.51 -3.02 -4.40
N THR A 114 -13.24 -1.72 -4.32
CA THR A 114 -13.95 -0.67 -5.05
C THR A 114 -12.97 0.35 -5.58
N PHE A 115 -13.32 1.02 -6.68
CA PHE A 115 -12.56 2.16 -7.18
C PHE A 115 -13.48 3.26 -7.74
N ASN A 116 -12.98 4.49 -7.72
CA ASN A 116 -13.59 5.65 -8.36
C ASN A 116 -12.50 6.48 -9.07
N ILE A 117 -12.86 7.14 -10.16
CA ILE A 117 -11.99 8.12 -10.81
C ILE A 117 -11.96 9.37 -9.95
N GLY A 118 -10.82 9.64 -9.34
CA GLY A 118 -10.65 10.70 -8.36
C GLY A 118 -11.55 10.52 -7.14
N HIS A 119 -11.18 11.05 -6.04
CA HIS A 119 -12.02 11.15 -4.85
C HIS A 119 -11.32 11.99 -3.77
N ARG A 120 -11.82 11.91 -2.54
CA ARG A 120 -11.44 12.72 -1.38
C ARG A 120 -9.93 12.72 -1.05
N PHE A 121 -9.23 11.62 -1.29
CA PHE A 121 -7.80 11.46 -0.92
C PHE A 121 -6.84 11.57 -2.11
N SER A 122 -7.35 11.78 -3.32
CA SER A 122 -6.53 11.92 -4.53
C SER A 122 -6.33 13.39 -4.90
N VAL A 123 -5.11 13.73 -5.28
CA VAL A 123 -4.77 15.07 -5.80
C VAL A 123 -4.99 15.06 -7.32
N PRO A 124 -5.84 15.93 -7.88
CA PRO A 124 -6.07 15.98 -9.31
C PRO A 124 -4.83 16.47 -10.07
N PHE A 125 -4.74 16.14 -11.35
CA PHE A 125 -3.76 16.74 -12.25
C PHE A 125 -4.06 18.22 -12.43
N LEU A 126 -3.08 19.08 -12.23
CA LEU A 126 -3.14 20.49 -12.63
C LEU A 126 -2.73 20.60 -14.11
N LYS A 127 -3.65 21.05 -14.95
CA LYS A 127 -3.43 21.17 -16.40
C LYS A 127 -2.81 22.50 -16.81
N GLU A 128 -2.24 22.55 -18.02
CA GLU A 128 -1.61 23.77 -18.58
C GLU A 128 -2.59 24.95 -18.69
N ASP A 129 -3.87 24.69 -18.88
CA ASP A 129 -4.93 25.71 -18.91
C ASP A 129 -5.38 26.19 -17.51
N GLY A 130 -4.79 25.63 -16.45
CA GLY A 130 -5.12 25.96 -15.06
C GLY A 130 -6.33 25.19 -14.50
N THR A 131 -6.93 24.28 -15.27
CA THR A 131 -7.98 23.39 -14.77
C THR A 131 -7.43 22.17 -14.05
N GLU A 132 -8.25 21.57 -13.20
CA GLU A 132 -7.93 20.33 -12.50
C GLU A 132 -8.75 19.18 -13.06
N ALA A 133 -8.14 18.00 -13.17
CA ALA A 133 -8.81 16.79 -13.65
C ALA A 133 -8.16 15.53 -13.09
N TYR A 134 -8.94 14.47 -12.92
CA TYR A 134 -8.43 13.13 -12.53
C TYR A 134 -8.06 12.27 -13.75
N GLN A 135 -8.28 12.80 -14.95
CA GLN A 135 -7.84 12.21 -16.22
C GLN A 135 -7.21 13.30 -17.07
N SER A 136 -6.04 13.02 -17.64
CA SER A 136 -5.34 13.95 -18.51
C SER A 136 -4.38 13.23 -19.46
N ILE A 137 -4.00 13.88 -20.53
CA ILE A 137 -2.83 13.49 -21.33
C ILE A 137 -1.58 14.00 -20.58
N LYS A 138 -0.53 13.18 -20.55
CA LYS A 138 0.70 13.51 -19.83
C LYS A 138 1.26 14.88 -20.18
N SER A 139 1.26 15.26 -21.49
CA SER A 139 1.75 16.56 -21.96
C SER A 139 0.93 17.76 -21.47
N ASP A 140 -0.31 17.55 -21.07
CA ASP A 140 -1.22 18.61 -20.65
C ASP A 140 -1.10 18.94 -19.16
N VAL A 141 -0.26 18.22 -18.43
CA VAL A 141 -0.10 18.35 -16.97
C VAL A 141 1.13 19.20 -16.64
N LYS A 142 0.97 20.16 -15.76
CA LYS A 142 2.04 21.02 -15.21
C LYS A 142 2.85 20.26 -14.15
N TRP A 143 3.70 19.36 -14.60
CA TRP A 143 4.46 18.48 -13.71
C TRP A 143 5.40 19.21 -12.76
N ASP A 144 5.98 20.32 -13.19
CA ASP A 144 6.82 21.20 -12.36
C ASP A 144 6.04 21.75 -11.17
N LEU A 145 4.79 22.17 -11.38
CA LEU A 145 3.93 22.62 -10.27
C LEU A 145 3.41 21.47 -9.41
N MET A 146 3.11 20.33 -9.99
CA MET A 146 2.66 19.16 -9.22
C MET A 146 3.76 18.56 -8.33
N HIS A 147 5.02 18.73 -8.74
CA HIS A 147 6.16 18.23 -7.96
C HIS A 147 6.75 19.24 -6.99
N LEU A 148 6.60 20.53 -7.29
CA LEU A 148 7.33 21.59 -6.59
C LEU A 148 6.41 22.62 -5.90
N SER A 149 5.10 22.58 -6.18
CA SER A 149 4.19 23.55 -5.59
C SER A 149 4.15 23.42 -4.06
N GLY A 150 4.31 24.54 -3.39
CA GLY A 150 4.23 24.58 -1.93
C GLY A 150 5.51 24.17 -1.20
N GLN A 151 6.62 23.87 -1.89
CA GLN A 151 7.87 23.52 -1.20
C GLN A 151 8.29 24.56 -0.17
N GLU A 152 8.22 25.86 -0.50
CA GLU A 152 8.54 26.94 0.43
C GLU A 152 7.62 26.91 1.66
N THR A 153 6.32 26.67 1.45
CA THR A 153 5.34 26.55 2.54
C THR A 153 5.68 25.38 3.47
N TYR A 154 6.03 24.23 2.92
CA TYR A 154 6.39 23.07 3.73
C TYR A 154 7.77 23.21 4.38
N GLN A 155 8.74 23.81 3.72
CA GLN A 155 10.02 24.18 4.36
C GLN A 155 9.79 25.09 5.56
N ARG A 156 8.98 26.14 5.36
CA ARG A 156 8.59 27.05 6.43
C ARG A 156 7.83 26.35 7.57
N ALA A 157 6.92 25.44 7.23
CA ALA A 157 6.18 24.64 8.22
C ALA A 157 7.12 23.79 9.08
N TRP A 158 8.10 23.14 8.47
CA TRP A 158 9.12 22.40 9.22
C TRP A 158 9.91 23.29 10.17
N GLU A 159 10.35 24.46 9.72
CA GLU A 159 11.08 25.44 10.52
C GLU A 159 10.25 25.92 11.71
N MET A 160 8.97 26.26 11.50
CA MET A 160 8.05 26.62 12.59
C MET A 160 7.98 25.55 13.67
N VAL A 161 7.80 24.29 13.27
CA VAL A 161 7.66 23.19 14.23
C VAL A 161 8.97 22.83 14.90
N MET A 162 10.08 22.80 14.17
CA MET A 162 11.37 22.36 14.70
C MET A 162 12.14 23.46 15.42
N ASP A 163 12.06 24.70 14.93
CA ASP A 163 12.82 25.84 15.45
C ASP A 163 11.96 26.74 16.34
N GLY A 164 10.64 26.50 16.41
CA GLY A 164 9.72 27.25 17.26
C GLY A 164 9.38 28.65 16.72
N SER A 165 9.53 28.86 15.39
CA SER A 165 9.13 30.12 14.76
C SER A 165 7.60 30.27 14.77
N GLU A 166 7.10 31.50 15.05
CA GLU A 166 5.67 31.76 15.07
C GLU A 166 5.06 31.78 13.65
N PRO A 167 3.83 31.26 13.47
CA PRO A 167 3.09 31.39 12.21
C PRO A 167 2.85 32.87 11.84
N GLN A 168 3.00 33.20 10.57
CA GLN A 168 2.88 34.57 10.06
C GLN A 168 1.54 34.84 9.37
N ASN A 169 0.77 33.78 9.06
CA ASN A 169 -0.52 33.85 8.37
C ASN A 169 -1.42 32.67 8.75
N GLU A 170 -2.68 32.72 8.32
CA GLU A 170 -3.69 31.70 8.66
C GLU A 170 -3.32 30.31 8.11
N THR A 171 -2.74 30.22 6.91
CA THR A 171 -2.28 28.95 6.32
C THR A 171 -1.17 28.32 7.16
N GLU A 172 -0.18 29.12 7.57
CA GLU A 172 0.87 28.68 8.48
C GLU A 172 0.32 28.25 9.84
N GLN A 173 -0.67 28.97 10.37
CA GLN A 173 -1.32 28.60 11.63
C GLN A 173 -2.02 27.24 11.53
N ILE A 174 -2.74 26.98 10.44
CA ILE A 174 -3.38 25.66 10.21
C ILE A 174 -2.33 24.55 10.14
N ILE A 175 -1.25 24.77 9.42
CA ILE A 175 -0.16 23.79 9.32
C ILE A 175 0.48 23.56 10.68
N PHE A 176 0.81 24.63 11.40
CA PHE A 176 1.41 24.57 12.75
C PHE A 176 0.52 23.82 13.74
N ASP A 177 -0.78 24.09 13.73
CA ASP A 177 -1.75 23.43 14.59
C ASP A 177 -1.88 21.93 14.31
N ASN A 178 -1.76 21.52 13.04
CA ASN A 178 -1.74 20.11 12.65
C ASN A 178 -0.41 19.41 12.98
N MET A 179 0.68 20.15 13.13
CA MET A 179 2.03 19.64 13.42
C MET A 179 2.43 19.68 14.89
N LYS A 180 1.49 19.83 15.83
CA LYS A 180 1.77 19.99 17.27
C LYS A 180 2.67 18.92 17.87
N ASN A 181 2.70 17.72 17.32
CA ASN A 181 3.55 16.66 17.84
C ASN A 181 4.90 16.59 17.11
N ARG A 182 5.81 17.51 17.46
CA ARG A 182 7.18 17.61 16.94
C ARG A 182 7.91 16.27 16.91
N ARG A 183 7.80 15.47 17.98
CA ARG A 183 8.47 14.18 18.07
C ARG A 183 7.98 13.20 17.01
N MET A 184 6.67 13.16 16.77
CA MET A 184 6.08 12.26 15.75
C MET A 184 6.49 12.65 14.34
N TYR A 185 6.57 13.94 14.02
CA TYR A 185 7.05 14.42 12.73
C TYR A 185 8.53 14.06 12.50
N PHE A 186 9.35 14.25 13.52
CA PHE A 186 10.75 13.87 13.45
C PHE A 186 10.93 12.36 13.27
N LEU A 187 10.18 11.54 14.01
CA LEU A 187 10.21 10.08 13.87
C LEU A 187 9.72 9.61 12.49
N LYS A 188 8.71 10.29 11.93
CA LYS A 188 8.12 9.91 10.64
C LYS A 188 8.99 10.32 9.44
N PHE A 189 9.56 11.51 9.45
CA PHE A 189 10.24 12.10 8.29
C PHE A 189 11.76 12.19 8.45
N GLY A 190 12.27 12.26 9.67
CA GLY A 190 13.69 12.35 9.99
C GLY A 190 14.33 13.69 9.65
N THR A 191 14.16 14.17 8.40
CA THR A 191 14.77 15.41 7.90
C THR A 191 13.73 16.34 7.27
N LYS A 192 14.10 17.63 7.11
CA LYS A 192 13.30 18.66 6.43
C LYS A 192 13.06 18.26 4.96
N GLU A 193 14.09 17.80 4.28
CA GLU A 193 14.04 17.38 2.88
C GLU A 193 13.02 16.26 2.68
N ASN A 194 13.07 15.24 3.53
CA ASN A 194 12.11 14.13 3.49
C ASN A 194 10.67 14.60 3.70
N TYR A 195 10.46 15.50 4.66
CA TYR A 195 9.15 16.08 4.92
C TYR A 195 8.62 16.86 3.72
N VAL A 196 9.45 17.76 3.16
CA VAL A 196 9.07 18.58 2.01
C VAL A 196 8.72 17.70 0.80
N ILE A 197 9.58 16.74 0.45
CA ILE A 197 9.35 15.84 -0.69
C ILE A 197 8.08 15.00 -0.47
N SER A 198 7.91 14.41 0.71
CA SER A 198 6.72 13.62 1.01
C SER A 198 5.42 14.41 0.97
N SER A 199 5.50 15.72 1.22
CA SER A 199 4.33 16.62 1.25
C SER A 199 4.02 17.27 -0.10
N THR A 200 4.98 17.34 -1.03
CA THR A 200 4.84 18.05 -2.30
C THR A 200 4.92 17.15 -3.53
N ALA A 201 5.48 15.95 -3.41
CA ALA A 201 5.61 15.06 -4.55
C ALA A 201 4.25 14.51 -4.97
N PHE A 202 4.03 14.49 -6.29
CA PHE A 202 2.92 13.71 -6.87
C PHE A 202 3.29 12.23 -6.88
N TRP A 203 2.46 11.40 -6.28
CA TRP A 203 2.65 9.96 -6.22
C TRP A 203 1.34 9.19 -6.02
N GLY A 204 1.36 7.91 -6.34
CA GLY A 204 0.32 6.95 -6.02
C GLY A 204 0.87 5.77 -5.22
N TYR A 205 0.03 5.13 -4.44
CA TYR A 205 0.37 3.87 -3.76
C TYR A 205 0.75 2.79 -4.78
N ALA A 206 0.06 2.77 -5.93
CA ALA A 206 0.37 1.89 -7.03
C ALA A 206 0.41 2.63 -8.37
N PHE A 207 1.09 2.01 -9.32
CA PHE A 207 1.12 2.38 -10.73
C PHE A 207 0.72 1.20 -11.58
N LEU A 208 -0.11 1.44 -12.60
CA LEU A 208 -0.56 0.42 -13.54
C LEU A 208 -0.38 0.90 -14.98
N SER A 209 0.21 0.07 -15.82
CA SER A 209 0.25 0.29 -17.27
C SER A 209 0.26 -1.04 -18.03
N PRO A 210 -0.08 -1.05 -19.34
CA PRO A 210 0.00 -2.26 -20.15
C PRO A 210 1.40 -2.88 -20.21
N LYS A 211 2.44 -2.05 -20.02
CA LYS A 211 3.84 -2.49 -20.09
C LYS A 211 4.35 -3.07 -18.78
N THR A 212 3.99 -2.48 -17.66
CA THR A 212 4.55 -2.86 -16.34
C THR A 212 3.63 -3.79 -15.57
N GLY A 213 2.33 -3.86 -15.94
CA GLY A 213 1.32 -4.43 -15.05
C GLY A 213 1.15 -3.58 -13.80
N TRP A 214 0.65 -4.20 -12.74
CA TRP A 214 0.49 -3.58 -11.42
C TRP A 214 1.82 -3.55 -10.67
N VAL A 215 2.22 -2.35 -10.24
CA VAL A 215 3.38 -2.13 -9.37
C VAL A 215 2.92 -1.29 -8.19
N GLU A 216 3.11 -1.77 -6.98
CA GLU A 216 2.70 -1.08 -5.75
C GLU A 216 3.88 -0.85 -4.80
N LEU A 217 3.66 0.02 -3.82
CA LEU A 217 4.58 0.21 -2.71
C LEU A 217 4.65 -1.10 -1.92
N ASP A 218 5.82 -1.69 -1.88
CA ASP A 218 6.14 -2.92 -1.14
C ASP A 218 6.52 -2.56 0.30
N ASP A 219 6.22 -3.44 1.24
CA ASP A 219 6.58 -3.26 2.66
C ASP A 219 8.10 -3.17 2.87
N ASP A 220 8.89 -3.77 1.97
CA ASP A 220 10.36 -3.72 1.98
C ASP A 220 10.93 -2.40 1.40
N VAL A 221 10.09 -1.56 0.79
CA VAL A 221 10.50 -0.28 0.20
C VAL A 221 10.15 0.86 1.14
N ASP A 222 11.15 1.61 1.57
CA ASP A 222 10.94 2.84 2.31
C ASP A 222 10.02 3.82 1.54
N GLN A 223 8.95 4.25 2.19
CA GLN A 223 7.94 5.14 1.60
C GLN A 223 8.56 6.42 1.01
N PHE A 224 9.57 6.99 1.66
CA PHE A 224 10.24 8.18 1.15
C PHE A 224 10.93 7.90 -0.19
N THR A 225 11.62 6.77 -0.30
CA THR A 225 12.26 6.34 -1.56
C THR A 225 11.24 6.13 -2.66
N TRP A 226 10.08 5.53 -2.35
CA TRP A 226 8.98 5.37 -3.31
C TRP A 226 8.48 6.72 -3.81
N VAL A 227 8.09 7.61 -2.90
CA VAL A 227 7.52 8.93 -3.19
C VAL A 227 8.50 9.80 -4.00
N SER A 228 9.77 9.88 -3.58
CA SER A 228 10.78 10.72 -4.23
C SER A 228 11.14 10.26 -5.65
N LYS A 229 11.01 8.97 -5.94
CA LYS A 229 11.36 8.39 -7.24
C LYS A 229 10.14 8.09 -8.12
N TYR A 230 8.92 8.26 -7.61
CA TYR A 230 7.70 7.85 -8.30
C TYR A 230 7.58 8.48 -9.69
N TYR A 231 7.71 9.79 -9.79
CA TYR A 231 7.62 10.51 -11.05
C TYR A 231 8.70 10.06 -12.05
N ASP A 232 9.97 10.03 -11.65
CA ASP A 232 11.08 9.65 -12.52
C ASP A 232 10.97 8.19 -12.98
N ARG A 233 10.45 7.31 -12.13
CA ARG A 233 10.32 5.88 -12.42
C ARG A 233 9.14 5.56 -13.33
N PHE A 234 7.98 6.16 -13.07
CA PHE A 234 6.73 5.73 -13.69
C PHE A 234 6.17 6.72 -14.71
N ILE A 235 6.27 8.03 -14.44
CA ILE A 235 5.60 9.04 -15.25
C ILE A 235 6.53 9.58 -16.34
N LYS A 236 7.72 9.98 -15.96
CA LYS A 236 8.70 10.62 -16.87
C LYS A 236 9.02 9.78 -18.11
N PRO A 237 9.19 8.45 -18.01
CA PRO A 237 9.51 7.59 -19.18
C PRO A 237 8.35 7.39 -20.17
N LEU A 238 7.11 7.74 -19.78
CA LEU A 238 5.94 7.56 -20.65
C LEU A 238 5.99 8.52 -21.85
N PRO A 239 5.45 8.11 -23.00
CA PRO A 239 5.18 9.01 -24.13
C PRO A 239 4.33 10.23 -23.71
N ASN A 240 4.52 11.35 -24.37
CA ASN A 240 3.82 12.60 -24.02
C ASN A 240 2.30 12.53 -24.27
N ASP A 241 1.86 11.71 -25.20
CA ASP A 241 0.46 11.46 -25.55
C ASP A 241 -0.22 10.42 -24.67
N THR A 242 0.48 9.85 -23.68
CA THR A 242 -0.07 8.86 -22.76
C THR A 242 -1.21 9.47 -21.94
N LYS A 243 -2.36 8.79 -21.95
CA LYS A 243 -3.47 9.11 -21.05
C LYS A 243 -3.16 8.60 -19.65
N LEU A 244 -3.43 9.42 -18.67
CA LEU A 244 -3.27 9.12 -17.24
C LEU A 244 -4.61 9.26 -16.55
N THR A 245 -4.92 8.32 -15.67
CA THR A 245 -6.12 8.35 -14.83
C THR A 245 -5.74 8.09 -13.39
N ILE A 246 -6.30 8.88 -12.48
CA ILE A 246 -6.13 8.72 -11.03
C ILE A 246 -7.36 7.99 -10.51
N PHE A 247 -7.15 6.81 -9.95
CA PHE A 247 -8.17 6.07 -9.21
C PHE A 247 -7.91 6.14 -7.71
N GLU A 248 -8.98 6.32 -6.95
CA GLU A 248 -9.00 6.03 -5.53
C GLU A 248 -9.64 4.67 -5.32
N CYS A 249 -8.92 3.78 -4.66
CA CYS A 249 -9.31 2.40 -4.41
C CYS A 249 -9.49 2.14 -2.92
N THR A 250 -10.30 1.12 -2.58
CA THR A 250 -10.37 0.53 -1.23
C THR A 250 -9.89 -0.93 -1.27
N ARG A 251 -9.35 -1.41 -0.16
CA ARG A 251 -9.05 -2.83 0.06
C ARG A 251 -10.17 -3.52 0.79
#